data_44af967ec8cac6f898a4c5813ec1c29a
#
_entry.id   44af967ec8cac6f898a4c5813ec1c29a
#
_cell.length_a   1.000
_cell.length_b   1.000
_cell.length_c   1.000
_cell.angle_alpha   90.00
_cell.angle_beta   90.00
_cell.angle_gamma   90.00
#
_symmetry.space_group_name_H-M   'P 1'
#
loop_
_entity.id
_entity.type
_entity.pdbx_description
1 polymer ?
#
loop_
_entity_poly.entity_id
_entity_poly.type
_entity_poly.pdbx_seq_one_letter_code
_entity_poly.pdbx_strand_id
1 'polypeptide(L)'
;MKIIVCVDNQNGMMFNHRRQSQDRVLRKRILELTGGKKLWMNAYSQKQFLQVNGNMSKEQEQYGQLGQSGQIQADEAFLEKAGPGEYCFVEDKDVVPYESWIEEVILCHWNRDYPADMYFKMALGSWKLAETQEYAGSSHEKITEERYVRR
;
A
#
# COMPACT_ATOMS: atom_id res chain seq x y z
N MET A 1 1.12 13.89 -2.60
CA MET A 1 1.45 12.50 -2.24
C MET A 1 0.81 11.51 -3.20
N LYS A 2 1.37 10.32 -3.27
CA LYS A 2 0.81 9.19 -4.02
C LYS A 2 0.42 8.12 -3.03
N ILE A 3 -0.75 7.50 -3.18
CA ILE A 3 -1.20 6.48 -2.21
C ILE A 3 -1.16 5.08 -2.82
N ILE A 4 -0.85 4.10 -1.99
CA ILE A 4 -0.86 2.67 -2.32
C ILE A 4 -1.86 2.02 -1.38
N VAL A 5 -2.88 1.37 -1.94
CA VAL A 5 -3.96 0.72 -1.18
C VAL A 5 -4.19 -0.67 -1.72
N CYS A 6 -4.31 -1.65 -0.84
CA CYS A 6 -4.66 -3.03 -1.21
C CYS A 6 -6.14 -3.28 -0.92
N VAL A 7 -6.84 -3.87 -1.87
CA VAL A 7 -8.29 -4.12 -1.75
C VAL A 7 -8.65 -5.52 -2.22
N ASP A 8 -9.73 -6.05 -1.66
CA ASP A 8 -10.35 -7.27 -2.15
C ASP A 8 -11.31 -6.98 -3.33
N ASN A 9 -12.04 -7.99 -3.77
CA ASN A 9 -12.94 -7.86 -4.93
C ASN A 9 -14.10 -6.88 -4.72
N GLN A 10 -14.36 -6.46 -3.49
CA GLN A 10 -15.43 -5.52 -3.15
C GLN A 10 -14.89 -4.23 -2.53
N ASN A 11 -13.62 -3.90 -2.81
CA ASN A 11 -12.93 -2.73 -2.28
C ASN A 11 -12.75 -2.76 -0.76
N GLY A 12 -12.81 -3.93 -0.14
CA GLY A 12 -12.52 -4.08 1.28
C GLY A 12 -11.05 -3.86 1.57
N MET A 13 -10.76 -3.24 2.71
CA MET A 13 -9.41 -2.94 3.17
C MET A 13 -9.06 -3.66 4.47
N MET A 14 -9.98 -3.65 5.42
CA MET A 14 -9.77 -4.15 6.78
C MET A 14 -10.98 -4.93 7.25
N PHE A 15 -10.73 -5.85 8.18
CA PHE A 15 -11.78 -6.55 8.91
C PHE A 15 -11.36 -6.69 10.37
N ASN A 16 -12.25 -6.30 11.27
CA ASN A 16 -12.05 -6.41 12.71
C ASN A 16 -10.70 -5.80 13.15
N HIS A 17 -10.40 -4.60 12.65
CA HIS A 17 -9.18 -3.84 12.92
C HIS A 17 -7.89 -4.55 12.48
N ARG A 18 -7.99 -5.46 11.51
CA ARG A 18 -6.85 -6.19 10.97
C ARG A 18 -6.85 -6.12 9.44
N ARG A 19 -5.64 -6.14 8.85
CA ARG A 19 -5.53 -6.25 7.39
C ARG A 19 -6.15 -7.56 6.93
N GLN A 20 -6.76 -7.53 5.77
CA GLN A 20 -7.40 -8.72 5.19
C GLN A 20 -6.37 -9.77 4.79
N SER A 21 -5.22 -9.34 4.29
CA SER A 21 -4.19 -10.23 3.81
C SER A 21 -2.85 -9.53 3.73
N GLN A 22 -1.82 -10.30 3.44
CA GLN A 22 -0.48 -9.79 3.17
C GLN A 22 0.20 -10.71 2.18
N ASP A 23 1.22 -10.22 1.51
CA ASP A 23 1.90 -10.97 0.46
C ASP A 23 3.34 -10.47 0.37
N ARG A 24 4.28 -11.40 0.42
CA ARG A 24 5.70 -11.08 0.39
C ARG A 24 6.12 -10.41 -0.92
N VAL A 25 5.60 -10.91 -2.05
CA VAL A 25 5.92 -10.35 -3.37
C VAL A 25 5.37 -8.94 -3.48
N LEU A 26 4.15 -8.70 -2.97
CA LEU A 26 3.58 -7.35 -2.95
C LEU A 26 4.42 -6.40 -2.10
N ARG A 27 4.85 -6.81 -0.91
CA ARG A 27 5.70 -5.97 -0.06
C ARG A 27 7.00 -5.58 -0.77
N LYS A 28 7.63 -6.54 -1.42
CA LYS A 28 8.84 -6.28 -2.19
C LYS A 28 8.57 -5.31 -3.34
N ARG A 29 7.47 -5.51 -4.03
CA ARG A 29 7.04 -4.63 -5.13
C ARG A 29 6.84 -3.19 -4.64
N ILE A 30 6.22 -3.00 -3.49
CA ILE A 30 6.01 -1.67 -2.90
C ILE A 30 7.35 -0.97 -2.65
N LEU A 31 8.32 -1.69 -2.09
CA LEU A 31 9.64 -1.12 -1.83
C LEU A 31 10.39 -0.76 -3.10
N GLU A 32 10.28 -1.58 -4.14
CA GLU A 32 10.88 -1.30 -5.44
C GLU A 32 10.22 -0.09 -6.12
N LEU A 33 8.89 -0.07 -6.11
CA LEU A 33 8.10 1.00 -6.72
C LEU A 33 8.41 2.36 -6.10
N THR A 34 8.64 2.38 -4.80
CA THR A 34 8.86 3.61 -4.04
C THR A 34 10.32 3.92 -3.79
N GLY A 35 11.23 3.12 -4.33
CA GLY A 35 12.67 3.29 -4.12
C GLY A 35 13.14 4.71 -4.46
N GLY A 36 13.96 5.29 -3.59
CA GLY A 36 14.45 6.66 -3.74
C GLY A 36 13.51 7.74 -3.26
N LYS A 37 12.32 7.39 -2.79
CA LYS A 37 11.34 8.32 -2.24
C LYS A 37 10.94 7.89 -0.83
N LYS A 38 10.38 8.83 -0.05
CA LYS A 38 9.83 8.48 1.25
C LYS A 38 8.56 7.68 1.09
N LEU A 39 8.44 6.63 1.88
CA LEU A 39 7.24 5.78 1.98
C LEU A 39 6.69 5.92 3.39
N TRP A 40 5.58 6.62 3.50
CA TRP A 40 4.92 6.92 4.76
C TRP A 40 3.89 5.86 5.10
N MET A 41 3.79 5.51 6.37
CA MET A 41 2.76 4.62 6.89
C MET A 41 2.66 4.76 8.40
N ASN A 42 1.65 4.17 9.01
CA ASN A 42 1.58 4.14 10.47
C ASN A 42 2.40 2.98 11.04
N ALA A 43 2.49 2.92 12.36
CA ALA A 43 3.29 1.89 13.04
C ALA A 43 2.74 0.48 12.77
N TYR A 44 1.43 0.34 12.69
CA TYR A 44 0.79 -0.94 12.39
C TYR A 44 1.26 -1.49 11.03
N SER A 45 1.23 -0.66 10.01
CA SER A 45 1.66 -1.06 8.66
C SER A 45 3.16 -1.30 8.59
N GLN A 46 3.96 -0.50 9.30
CA GLN A 46 5.40 -0.66 9.30
C GLN A 46 5.84 -2.03 9.78
N LYS A 47 5.13 -2.61 10.72
CA LYS A 47 5.50 -3.91 11.31
C LYS A 47 5.61 -5.02 10.28
N GLN A 48 4.76 -5.03 9.26
CA GLN A 48 4.82 -6.09 8.24
C GLN A 48 6.07 -6.01 7.37
N PHE A 49 6.72 -4.83 7.30
CA PHE A 49 7.96 -4.67 6.55
C PHE A 49 9.20 -4.99 7.40
N LEU A 50 9.09 -4.95 8.71
CA LEU A 50 10.22 -5.12 9.62
C LEU A 50 10.33 -6.52 10.23
N GLN A 51 9.22 -7.26 10.28
CA GLN A 51 9.18 -8.55 10.97
C GLN A 51 8.47 -9.60 10.12
N VAL A 52 9.15 -10.72 9.95
CA VAL A 52 8.55 -11.93 9.42
C VAL A 52 8.60 -12.96 10.54
N ASN A 53 7.43 -13.34 11.08
CA ASN A 53 7.31 -14.30 12.17
C ASN A 53 8.14 -13.94 13.42
N GLY A 54 8.33 -12.64 13.66
CA GLY A 54 9.03 -12.16 14.85
C GLY A 54 10.55 -12.28 14.84
N ASN A 55 11.14 -12.81 13.78
CA ASN A 55 12.59 -13.01 13.67
C ASN A 55 13.15 -12.31 12.44
N MET A 56 14.39 -11.86 12.56
CA MET A 56 15.13 -11.34 11.40
C MET A 56 15.29 -12.48 10.40
N SER A 57 14.89 -12.27 9.18
CA SER A 57 14.98 -13.24 8.09
C SER A 57 15.83 -12.67 6.96
N LYS A 58 16.15 -13.52 5.98
CA LYS A 58 16.81 -13.04 4.76
C LYS A 58 15.95 -11.99 4.06
N GLU A 59 14.64 -12.10 4.18
CA GLU A 59 13.70 -11.14 3.65
C GLU A 59 13.87 -9.77 4.30
N GLN A 60 13.99 -9.73 5.62
CA GLN A 60 14.21 -8.49 6.36
C GLN A 60 15.54 -7.84 5.99
N GLU A 61 16.58 -8.65 5.80
CA GLU A 61 17.86 -8.15 5.31
C GLU A 61 17.70 -7.52 3.94
N GLN A 62 16.94 -8.15 3.06
CA GLN A 62 16.66 -7.63 1.73
C GLN A 62 15.86 -6.32 1.80
N TYR A 63 14.84 -6.26 2.67
CA TYR A 63 14.09 -5.04 2.88
C TYR A 63 14.96 -3.93 3.45
N GLY A 64 15.86 -4.27 4.36
CA GLY A 64 16.83 -3.32 4.89
C GLY A 64 17.69 -2.70 3.79
N GLN A 65 18.08 -3.50 2.79
CA GLN A 65 18.85 -3.01 1.65
C GLN A 65 18.00 -2.17 0.69
N LEU A 66 16.77 -2.63 0.38
CA LEU A 66 15.85 -1.92 -0.50
C LEU A 66 15.31 -0.67 0.17
N GLY A 67 14.93 -0.81 1.43
CA GLY A 67 14.30 0.26 2.18
C GLY A 67 15.25 1.30 2.70
N GLN A 68 16.50 1.16 2.56
CA GLN A 68 17.55 2.05 3.06
C GLN A 68 17.16 2.94 4.24
N SER A 69 18.08 3.40 5.00
CA SER A 69 17.81 4.28 6.13
C SER A 69 17.01 5.50 5.64
N GLY A 70 15.81 5.69 6.18
CA GLY A 70 14.97 6.84 5.89
C GLY A 70 13.92 6.66 4.81
N GLN A 71 13.89 5.54 4.07
CA GLN A 71 12.83 5.34 3.09
C GLN A 71 11.47 5.20 3.76
N ILE A 72 11.33 4.30 4.73
CA ILE A 72 10.08 4.11 5.47
C ILE A 72 10.01 5.09 6.62
N GLN A 73 8.97 5.92 6.64
CA GLN A 73 8.69 6.89 7.69
C GLN A 73 7.40 6.50 8.39
N ALA A 74 7.48 6.19 9.68
CA ALA A 74 6.30 5.80 10.46
C ALA A 74 5.78 6.97 11.27
N ASP A 75 4.50 7.31 11.07
CA ASP A 75 3.82 8.39 11.80
C ASP A 75 2.33 8.18 11.70
N GLU A 76 1.61 8.33 12.81
CA GLU A 76 0.16 8.17 12.79
C GLU A 76 -0.55 9.24 11.96
N ALA A 77 0.06 10.41 11.79
CA ALA A 77 -0.45 11.49 10.96
C ALA A 77 0.20 11.49 9.56
N PHE A 78 0.57 10.32 9.05
CA PHE A 78 1.36 10.21 7.82
C PHE A 78 0.69 10.83 6.59
N LEU A 79 -0.65 10.78 6.50
CA LEU A 79 -1.37 11.38 5.38
C LEU A 79 -1.30 12.91 5.38
N GLU A 80 -1.00 13.51 6.51
CA GLU A 80 -0.85 14.96 6.66
C GLU A 80 0.59 15.41 6.48
N LYS A 81 1.54 14.49 6.58
CA LYS A 81 2.98 14.79 6.54
C LYS A 81 3.63 14.52 5.20
N ALA A 82 3.10 13.58 4.44
CA ALA A 82 3.67 13.22 3.14
C ALA A 82 3.63 14.41 2.19
N GLY A 83 4.74 14.69 1.54
CA GLY A 83 4.89 15.79 0.60
C GLY A 83 4.69 15.37 -0.86
N PRO A 84 4.84 16.33 -1.78
CA PRO A 84 4.72 16.06 -3.21
C PRO A 84 5.71 14.97 -3.66
N GLY A 85 5.21 14.02 -4.46
CA GLY A 85 6.00 12.92 -4.99
C GLY A 85 6.32 11.81 -4.00
N GLU A 86 5.97 11.98 -2.72
CA GLU A 86 6.16 10.95 -1.71
C GLU A 86 4.99 9.98 -1.69
N TYR A 87 5.20 8.79 -1.13
CA TYR A 87 4.21 7.72 -1.12
C TYR A 87 3.65 7.49 0.27
N CYS A 88 2.38 7.09 0.33
CA CYS A 88 1.73 6.62 1.55
C CYS A 88 1.16 5.22 1.31
N PHE A 89 1.55 4.26 2.14
CA PHE A 89 0.93 2.95 2.16
C PHE A 89 -0.20 2.99 3.18
N VAL A 90 -1.43 2.87 2.71
CA VAL A 90 -2.63 3.09 3.51
C VAL A 90 -3.40 1.79 3.66
N GLU A 91 -3.50 1.30 4.90
CA GLU A 91 -4.26 0.08 5.19
C GLU A 91 -5.56 0.34 5.93
N ASP A 92 -5.58 1.31 6.85
CA ASP A 92 -6.64 1.49 7.83
C ASP A 92 -7.18 2.91 7.94
N LYS A 93 -6.99 3.74 6.93
CA LYS A 93 -7.46 5.12 6.93
C LYS A 93 -8.39 5.38 5.76
N ASP A 94 -9.38 6.23 5.98
CA ASP A 94 -10.18 6.78 4.90
C ASP A 94 -9.39 7.88 4.21
N VAL A 95 -9.15 7.74 2.92
CA VAL A 95 -8.35 8.70 2.16
C VAL A 95 -9.18 9.83 1.55
N VAL A 96 -10.50 9.73 1.58
CA VAL A 96 -11.40 10.73 0.98
C VAL A 96 -11.10 12.15 1.48
N PRO A 97 -10.87 12.40 2.78
CA PRO A 97 -10.56 13.75 3.26
C PRO A 97 -9.29 14.34 2.68
N TYR A 98 -8.40 13.52 2.12
CA TYR A 98 -7.10 13.94 1.60
C TYR A 98 -7.05 13.97 0.08
N GLU A 99 -8.18 13.74 -0.60
CA GLU A 99 -8.22 13.56 -2.05
C GLU A 99 -7.55 14.69 -2.82
N SER A 100 -7.73 15.94 -2.38
CA SER A 100 -7.14 17.10 -3.08
C SER A 100 -5.60 17.09 -3.07
N TRP A 101 -4.99 16.37 -2.14
CA TRP A 101 -3.53 16.27 -2.02
C TRP A 101 -2.96 15.03 -2.70
N ILE A 102 -3.81 14.14 -3.19
CA ILE A 102 -3.38 12.88 -3.80
C ILE A 102 -3.11 13.10 -5.28
N GLU A 103 -1.88 12.79 -5.70
CA GLU A 103 -1.43 12.94 -7.10
C GLU A 103 -1.70 11.69 -7.91
N GLU A 104 -1.54 10.52 -7.30
CA GLU A 104 -1.76 9.22 -7.94
C GLU A 104 -2.34 8.24 -6.93
N VAL A 105 -3.14 7.31 -7.43
CA VAL A 105 -3.66 6.18 -6.65
C VAL A 105 -3.12 4.89 -7.26
N ILE A 106 -2.42 4.11 -6.46
CA ILE A 106 -1.96 2.79 -6.84
C ILE A 106 -2.83 1.79 -6.07
N LEU A 107 -3.72 1.13 -6.79
CA LEU A 107 -4.70 0.22 -6.22
C LEU A 107 -4.27 -1.21 -6.53
N CYS A 108 -3.99 -1.97 -5.48
CA CYS A 108 -3.54 -3.35 -5.60
C CYS A 108 -4.69 -4.28 -5.24
N HIS A 109 -5.12 -5.08 -6.21
CA HIS A 109 -6.23 -6.01 -6.03
C HIS A 109 -5.69 -7.38 -5.67
N TRP A 110 -6.15 -7.92 -4.50
CA TRP A 110 -5.83 -9.29 -4.10
C TRP A 110 -6.45 -10.32 -5.05
N ASN A 111 -7.53 -9.93 -5.76
CA ASN A 111 -8.33 -10.80 -6.61
C ASN A 111 -8.95 -11.95 -5.82
N ARG A 112 -9.37 -11.65 -4.62
CA ARG A 112 -10.06 -12.55 -3.70
C ARG A 112 -11.15 -11.81 -2.96
N ASP A 113 -12.11 -12.57 -2.45
CA ASP A 113 -13.12 -12.08 -1.53
C ASP A 113 -12.66 -12.34 -0.10
N TYR A 114 -12.70 -11.30 0.73
CA TYR A 114 -12.38 -11.39 2.16
C TYR A 114 -13.49 -10.75 2.96
N PRO A 115 -13.68 -11.16 4.23
CA PRO A 115 -14.55 -10.38 5.12
C PRO A 115 -13.99 -8.95 5.24
N ALA A 116 -14.89 -7.96 5.26
CA ALA A 116 -14.50 -6.56 5.37
C ALA A 116 -15.53 -5.77 6.15
N ASP A 117 -15.06 -4.82 6.95
CA ASP A 117 -15.89 -3.83 7.61
C ASP A 117 -15.35 -2.41 7.39
N MET A 118 -14.28 -2.28 6.62
CA MET A 118 -13.73 -1.02 6.17
C MET A 118 -13.39 -1.11 4.69
N TYR A 119 -13.76 -0.09 3.92
CA TYR A 119 -13.68 -0.12 2.46
C TYR A 119 -12.95 1.10 1.91
N PHE A 120 -12.35 0.93 0.73
CA PHE A 120 -11.82 2.03 -0.06
C PHE A 120 -12.99 2.77 -0.70
N LYS A 121 -13.22 4.01 -0.28
CA LYS A 121 -14.44 4.76 -0.63
C LYS A 121 -14.22 5.86 -1.66
N MET A 122 -12.97 6.18 -1.98
CA MET A 122 -12.71 7.26 -2.94
C MET A 122 -13.20 6.87 -4.33
N ALA A 123 -14.02 7.73 -4.93
CA ALA A 123 -14.52 7.51 -6.28
C ALA A 123 -13.41 7.76 -7.30
N LEU A 124 -13.19 6.81 -8.22
CA LEU A 124 -12.15 6.90 -9.24
C LEU A 124 -12.67 7.31 -10.60
N GLY A 125 -13.97 7.64 -10.73
CA GLY A 125 -14.58 8.01 -12.00
C GLY A 125 -13.99 9.26 -12.64
N SER A 126 -13.46 10.19 -11.84
CA SER A 126 -12.79 11.40 -12.33
C SER A 126 -11.28 11.21 -12.51
N TRP A 127 -10.78 10.03 -12.26
CA TRP A 127 -9.36 9.67 -12.43
C TRP A 127 -9.18 8.88 -13.72
N LYS A 128 -7.97 8.89 -14.25
CA LYS A 128 -7.61 8.13 -15.46
C LYS A 128 -6.77 6.92 -15.07
N LEU A 129 -7.20 5.74 -15.50
CA LEU A 129 -6.38 4.54 -15.38
C LEU A 129 -5.22 4.64 -16.37
N ALA A 130 -4.02 4.87 -15.85
CA ALA A 130 -2.83 5.10 -16.67
C ALA A 130 -2.06 3.82 -16.98
N GLU A 131 -2.09 2.85 -16.07
CA GLU A 131 -1.31 1.62 -16.22
C GLU A 131 -1.93 0.50 -15.39
N THR A 132 -1.86 -0.72 -15.90
CA THR A 132 -2.27 -1.93 -15.20
C THR A 132 -1.15 -2.96 -15.35
N GLN A 133 -0.77 -3.58 -14.24
CA GLN A 133 0.20 -4.68 -14.22
C GLN A 133 -0.36 -5.84 -13.43
N GLU A 134 -0.03 -7.07 -13.82
CA GLU A 134 -0.43 -8.26 -13.10
C GLU A 134 0.80 -9.10 -12.82
N TYR A 135 0.87 -9.69 -11.63
CA TYR A 135 1.98 -10.56 -11.26
C TYR A 135 1.52 -11.60 -10.23
N ALA A 136 2.25 -12.70 -10.17
CA ALA A 136 2.01 -13.73 -9.17
C ALA A 136 2.51 -13.28 -7.81
N GLY A 137 1.67 -13.40 -6.79
CA GLY A 137 2.07 -13.16 -5.41
C GLY A 137 2.68 -14.40 -4.78
N SER A 138 3.11 -14.27 -3.52
CA SER A 138 3.57 -15.42 -2.73
C SER A 138 2.40 -16.17 -2.09
N SER A 139 1.32 -15.45 -1.74
CA SER A 139 0.13 -16.01 -1.10
C SER A 139 -1.13 -15.85 -1.96
N HIS A 140 -0.99 -15.28 -3.14
CA HIS A 140 -2.08 -15.01 -4.08
C HIS A 140 -1.64 -15.43 -5.46
N GLU A 141 -2.54 -16.07 -6.20
CA GLU A 141 -2.22 -16.52 -7.57
C GLU A 141 -1.89 -15.36 -8.49
N LYS A 142 -2.65 -14.27 -8.36
CA LYS A 142 -2.46 -13.09 -9.18
C LYS A 142 -2.84 -11.84 -8.39
N ILE A 143 -1.97 -10.84 -8.44
CA ILE A 143 -2.23 -9.51 -7.90
C ILE A 143 -2.31 -8.56 -9.09
N THR A 144 -3.34 -7.72 -9.12
CA THR A 144 -3.51 -6.71 -10.16
C THR A 144 -3.21 -5.33 -9.58
N GLU A 145 -2.24 -4.66 -10.16
CA GLU A 145 -1.81 -3.31 -9.73
C GLU A 145 -2.31 -2.31 -10.77
N GLU A 146 -3.13 -1.37 -10.34
CA GLU A 146 -3.67 -0.31 -11.19
C GLU A 146 -3.16 1.04 -10.73
N ARG A 147 -2.69 1.85 -11.66
CA ARG A 147 -2.23 3.20 -11.37
C ARG A 147 -3.17 4.22 -11.99
N TYR A 148 -3.79 5.02 -11.14
CA TYR A 148 -4.71 6.07 -11.54
C TYR A 148 -4.04 7.42 -11.37
N VAL A 149 -4.21 8.28 -12.36
CA VAL A 149 -3.69 9.66 -12.35
C VAL A 149 -4.84 10.63 -12.54
N ARG A 150 -4.60 11.90 -12.24
CA ARG A 150 -5.59 12.93 -12.46
C ARG A 150 -5.87 13.08 -13.96
N ARG A 151 -7.12 13.33 -14.27
CA ARG A 151 -7.54 13.63 -15.66
C ARG A 151 -7.14 15.04 -16.04
#